data_3a6c39efdfe74363abcd5b010404d820
#
_entry.id   3a6c39efdfe74363abcd5b010404d820
#
_cell.length_a   1.000
_cell.length_b   1.000
_cell.length_c   1.000
_cell.angle_alpha   90.00
_cell.angle_beta   90.00
_cell.angle_gamma   90.00
#
_symmetry.space_group_name_H-M   'P 1'
#
loop_
_entity.id
_entity.type
_entity.pdbx_description
1 polymer ?
#
loop_
_entity_poly.entity_id
_entity_poly.type
_entity_poly.pdbx_seq_one_letter_code
_entity_poly.pdbx_strand_id
1 'polypeptide(L)'
;MLKAGIVGLPNVGKSTLFNAITKKNILAANYPFATIDPNVGVVTVPDSRLEYLENLYLPERTIPTTYEFTDIAGLVKGASQGEGLGNKFLSHIREVDAIVEVVRCFENGDIIHVEGQIDPIRDIEIINLELAISDLEIVQNRIGKIAKKCEMTKDKGELLEFATLKKCEDALMHNIPLRRLEFDKDELLVLKPFCLITLKPIIYMANVNEDDAILGHNKYTDMVSEYASKENASVIVVCAKMESELAEMNDDDKAEFLKEMGISNSGLDKLIFATYDLLGLQTFFTSGKDECRAWTFKKGMKAPECAGIIHSDFQRGFIKAEIMSFDDLKECGSELKVKEAGKMRLEGKEYLMQDGDIVYFRFNV
;
A
#
# COMPACT_ATOMS: atom_id res chain seq x y z
N MET A 1 4.08 -7.50 8.43
CA MET A 1 3.29 -6.29 8.15
C MET A 1 3.34 -6.08 6.65
N LEU A 2 2.29 -5.56 6.01
CA LEU A 2 2.31 -5.26 4.58
C LEU A 2 3.14 -3.99 4.32
N LYS A 3 3.87 -3.97 3.20
CA LYS A 3 4.85 -2.93 2.90
C LYS A 3 4.60 -2.32 1.53
N ALA A 4 4.72 -1.00 1.43
CA ALA A 4 4.78 -0.29 0.17
C ALA A 4 6.20 0.25 -0.08
N GLY A 5 6.75 -0.01 -1.25
CA GLY A 5 8.07 0.47 -1.64
C GLY A 5 7.99 1.78 -2.42
N ILE A 6 8.70 2.80 -1.98
CA ILE A 6 8.78 4.08 -2.69
C ILE A 6 9.95 4.01 -3.67
N VAL A 7 9.65 4.16 -4.95
CA VAL A 7 10.61 4.16 -6.04
C VAL A 7 10.54 5.46 -6.83
N GLY A 8 11.56 5.77 -7.61
CA GLY A 8 11.58 6.94 -8.48
C GLY A 8 13.00 7.27 -8.94
N LEU A 9 13.12 8.02 -10.02
CA LEU A 9 14.39 8.54 -10.50
C LEU A 9 15.03 9.50 -9.48
N PRO A 10 16.33 9.79 -9.58
CA PRO A 10 16.94 10.83 -8.77
C PRO A 10 16.29 12.20 -8.96
N ASN A 11 16.23 13.00 -7.89
CA ASN A 11 15.71 14.38 -7.89
C ASN A 11 14.22 14.56 -8.21
N VAL A 12 13.41 13.53 -8.07
CA VAL A 12 11.94 13.61 -8.25
C VAL A 12 11.18 13.97 -6.98
N GLY A 13 11.89 14.12 -5.82
CA GLY A 13 11.28 14.42 -4.53
C GLY A 13 11.06 13.21 -3.60
N LYS A 14 11.59 12.03 -3.98
CA LYS A 14 11.43 10.78 -3.21
C LYS A 14 11.91 10.90 -1.76
N SER A 15 13.12 11.40 -1.53
CA SER A 15 13.67 11.56 -0.17
C SER A 15 12.92 12.61 0.65
N THR A 16 12.43 13.68 0.02
CA THR A 16 11.59 14.69 0.68
C THR A 16 10.27 14.06 1.15
N LEU A 17 9.62 13.28 0.30
CA LEU A 17 8.41 12.53 0.66
C LEU A 17 8.69 11.56 1.81
N PHE A 18 9.74 10.76 1.72
CA PHE A 18 10.08 9.78 2.75
C PHE A 18 10.38 10.44 4.09
N ASN A 19 11.07 11.59 4.09
CA ASN A 19 11.30 12.38 5.29
C ASN A 19 9.99 12.90 5.90
N ALA A 20 9.04 13.36 5.08
CA ALA A 20 7.72 13.76 5.57
C ALA A 20 6.98 12.58 6.23
N ILE A 21 7.04 11.40 5.61
CA ILE A 21 6.51 10.15 6.16
C ILE A 21 7.13 9.82 7.51
N THR A 22 8.46 9.85 7.61
CA THR A 22 9.18 9.47 8.84
C THR A 22 9.03 10.49 9.96
N LYS A 23 8.99 11.79 9.66
CA LYS A 23 8.74 12.84 10.67
C LYS A 23 7.36 12.72 11.31
N LYS A 24 6.32 12.44 10.53
CA LYS A 24 4.97 12.18 11.03
C LYS A 24 4.94 11.01 12.04
N ASN A 25 5.90 10.08 11.96
CA ASN A 25 5.97 8.89 12.80
C ASN A 25 6.74 9.05 14.12
N ILE A 26 7.57 10.07 14.27
CA ILE A 26 8.27 10.32 15.55
C ILE A 26 7.25 10.57 16.67
N LEU A 27 6.06 11.08 16.35
CA LEU A 27 4.93 11.19 17.28
C LEU A 27 4.26 9.84 17.59
N ALA A 28 4.44 8.83 16.73
CA ALA A 28 3.93 7.46 16.91
C ALA A 28 4.92 6.51 17.61
N ALA A 29 6.06 6.99 18.10
CA ALA A 29 7.18 6.22 18.66
C ALA A 29 6.89 5.43 19.96
N ASN A 30 5.64 5.35 20.39
CA ASN A 30 5.20 4.50 21.52
C ASN A 30 4.83 3.06 21.12
N TYR A 31 5.15 2.62 19.88
CA TYR A 31 4.89 1.24 19.45
C TYR A 31 6.04 0.31 19.88
N PRO A 32 5.76 -0.76 20.63
CA PRO A 32 6.78 -1.62 21.26
C PRO A 32 7.59 -2.50 20.30
N PHE A 33 7.38 -2.44 18.96
CA PHE A 33 8.03 -3.31 17.97
C PHE A 33 8.62 -2.58 16.75
N ALA A 34 8.77 -1.26 16.79
CA ALA A 34 9.42 -0.52 15.71
C ALA A 34 10.94 -0.76 15.76
N THR A 35 11.44 -1.71 14.99
CA THR A 35 12.86 -1.77 14.62
C THR A 35 13.18 -0.52 13.80
N ILE A 36 14.12 0.29 14.26
CA ILE A 36 14.58 1.48 13.55
C ILE A 36 15.50 1.01 12.41
N ASP A 37 14.90 0.61 11.29
CA ASP A 37 15.62 0.51 10.02
C ASP A 37 15.58 1.92 9.38
N PRO A 38 16.71 2.53 9.03
CA PRO A 38 16.75 3.89 8.49
C PRO A 38 15.98 4.06 7.18
N ASN A 39 15.61 2.97 6.52
CA ASN A 39 14.87 2.97 5.26
C ASN A 39 13.40 2.57 5.41
N VAL A 40 12.89 2.39 6.63
CA VAL A 40 11.49 2.01 6.90
C VAL A 40 10.79 3.12 7.67
N GLY A 41 9.72 3.65 7.08
CA GLY A 41 8.80 4.59 7.71
C GLY A 41 7.48 3.89 8.04
N VAL A 42 7.14 3.84 9.33
CA VAL A 42 5.83 3.32 9.76
C VAL A 42 4.82 4.46 9.71
N VAL A 43 3.69 4.33 9.04
CA VAL A 43 2.65 5.36 8.99
C VAL A 43 1.39 4.91 9.70
N THR A 44 0.78 5.86 10.38
CA THR A 44 -0.56 5.70 10.94
C THR A 44 -1.58 5.94 9.83
N VAL A 45 -2.55 5.04 9.71
CA VAL A 45 -3.71 5.26 8.82
C VAL A 45 -4.71 6.14 9.56
N PRO A 46 -4.97 7.38 9.10
CA PRO A 46 -5.98 8.23 9.72
C PRO A 46 -7.35 7.56 9.60
N ASP A 47 -8.13 7.52 10.69
CA ASP A 47 -9.46 6.94 10.67
C ASP A 47 -10.40 7.68 11.63
N SER A 48 -11.28 8.50 11.10
CA SER A 48 -12.26 9.28 11.89
C SER A 48 -13.23 8.39 12.69
N ARG A 49 -13.36 7.11 12.31
CA ARG A 49 -14.16 6.15 13.07
C ARG A 49 -13.50 5.80 14.40
N LEU A 50 -12.17 5.70 14.43
CA LEU A 50 -11.43 5.46 15.66
C LEU A 50 -11.52 6.66 16.60
N GLU A 51 -11.43 7.90 16.07
CA GLU A 51 -11.63 9.13 16.84
C GLU A 51 -13.04 9.21 17.45
N TYR A 52 -14.06 8.80 16.68
CA TYR A 52 -15.43 8.70 17.20
C TYR A 52 -15.53 7.69 18.35
N LEU A 53 -14.90 6.51 18.22
CA LEU A 53 -14.88 5.49 19.28
C LEU A 53 -14.15 5.98 20.53
N GLU A 54 -13.04 6.69 20.38
CA GLU A 54 -12.30 7.33 21.47
C GLU A 54 -13.20 8.30 22.24
N ASN A 55 -13.89 9.19 21.55
CA ASN A 55 -14.80 10.16 22.16
C ASN A 55 -16.01 9.50 22.84
N LEU A 56 -16.47 8.35 22.31
CA LEU A 56 -17.64 7.64 22.86
C LEU A 56 -17.31 6.80 24.09
N TYR A 57 -16.18 6.08 24.07
CA TYR A 57 -15.81 5.13 25.14
C TYR A 57 -14.86 5.73 26.17
N LEU A 58 -14.18 6.86 25.85
CA LEU A 58 -13.16 7.50 26.68
C LEU A 58 -12.15 6.50 27.24
N PRO A 59 -11.45 5.75 26.35
CA PRO A 59 -10.56 4.67 26.75
C PRO A 59 -9.29 5.21 27.40
N GLU A 60 -8.59 4.35 28.14
CA GLU A 60 -7.25 4.69 28.65
C GLU A 60 -6.21 4.81 27.51
N ARG A 61 -6.43 4.08 26.42
CA ARG A 61 -5.53 4.08 25.25
C ARG A 61 -6.32 3.97 23.95
N THR A 62 -5.89 4.75 22.95
CA THR A 62 -6.37 4.65 21.56
C THR A 62 -5.22 4.25 20.66
N ILE A 63 -5.37 3.13 19.93
CA ILE A 63 -4.32 2.57 19.10
C ILE A 63 -4.79 2.50 17.65
N PRO A 64 -4.28 3.37 16.78
CA PRO A 64 -4.58 3.34 15.35
C PRO A 64 -3.88 2.18 14.65
N THR A 65 -4.32 1.85 13.45
CA THR A 65 -3.61 0.91 12.59
C THR A 65 -2.45 1.57 11.87
N THR A 66 -1.45 0.77 11.53
CA THR A 66 -0.22 1.23 10.86
C THR A 66 0.18 0.28 9.74
N TYR A 67 0.92 0.80 8.76
CA TYR A 67 1.64 -0.01 7.79
C TYR A 67 2.99 0.62 7.43
N GLU A 68 3.83 -0.08 6.67
CA GLU A 68 5.20 0.33 6.42
C GLU A 68 5.39 0.87 5.01
N PHE A 69 6.04 2.04 4.91
CA PHE A 69 6.70 2.50 3.70
C PHE A 69 8.20 2.19 3.78
N THR A 70 8.74 1.67 2.69
CA THR A 70 10.19 1.42 2.57
C THR A 70 10.77 2.37 1.53
N ASP A 71 11.75 3.21 1.93
CA ASP A 71 12.51 3.99 0.94
C ASP A 71 13.47 3.06 0.22
N ILE A 72 13.22 2.89 -1.06
CA ILE A 72 14.08 2.10 -1.92
C ILE A 72 14.98 3.07 -2.67
N ALA A 73 16.30 2.98 -2.45
CA ALA A 73 17.29 3.87 -3.04
C ALA A 73 17.02 4.11 -4.53
N GLY A 74 17.26 5.34 -5.01
CA GLY A 74 16.86 5.75 -6.36
C GLY A 74 17.41 4.84 -7.46
N LEU A 75 16.56 4.51 -8.42
CA LEU A 75 16.91 3.70 -9.58
C LEU A 75 17.78 4.56 -10.51
N VAL A 76 18.94 4.06 -10.86
CA VAL A 76 19.80 4.64 -11.89
C VAL A 76 19.70 3.75 -13.14
N LYS A 77 19.62 4.35 -14.32
CA LYS A 77 19.60 3.63 -15.60
C LYS A 77 20.75 2.61 -15.66
N GLY A 78 20.43 1.36 -16.01
CA GLY A 78 21.40 0.26 -16.01
C GLY A 78 21.54 -0.47 -14.67
N ALA A 79 20.64 -0.25 -13.73
CA ALA A 79 20.65 -0.93 -12.42
C ALA A 79 20.50 -2.45 -12.54
N SER A 80 19.81 -2.93 -13.55
CA SER A 80 19.65 -4.36 -13.86
C SER A 80 20.93 -5.02 -14.42
N GLN A 81 21.86 -4.24 -14.99
CA GLN A 81 23.11 -4.72 -15.58
C GLN A 81 24.34 -4.50 -14.67
N GLY A 82 24.20 -3.78 -13.54
CA GLY A 82 25.29 -3.39 -12.65
C GLY A 82 25.56 -4.40 -11.52
N GLU A 83 26.82 -4.70 -11.26
CA GLU A 83 27.24 -5.41 -10.04
C GLU A 83 27.05 -4.49 -8.83
N GLY A 84 26.31 -4.95 -7.82
CA GLY A 84 26.26 -4.36 -6.47
C GLY A 84 24.99 -3.59 -6.13
N LEU A 85 24.94 -2.26 -6.29
CA LEU A 85 23.83 -1.40 -5.79
C LEU A 85 22.49 -1.65 -6.50
N GLY A 86 22.50 -1.90 -7.81
CA GLY A 86 21.30 -2.17 -8.59
C GLY A 86 20.58 -3.45 -8.15
N ASN A 87 21.33 -4.52 -7.90
CA ASN A 87 20.77 -5.80 -7.43
C ASN A 87 20.18 -5.69 -6.02
N LYS A 88 20.76 -4.89 -5.12
CA LYS A 88 20.18 -4.61 -3.80
C LYS A 88 18.87 -3.83 -3.91
N PHE A 89 18.81 -2.84 -4.80
CA PHE A 89 17.60 -2.10 -5.09
C PHE A 89 16.46 -3.02 -5.53
N LEU A 90 16.71 -3.86 -6.53
CA LEU A 90 15.71 -4.80 -7.05
C LEU A 90 15.27 -5.83 -5.99
N SER A 91 16.18 -6.29 -5.12
CA SER A 91 15.82 -7.20 -4.03
C SER A 91 14.88 -6.55 -3.02
N HIS A 92 15.10 -5.28 -2.65
CA HIS A 92 14.21 -4.56 -1.74
C HIS A 92 12.81 -4.36 -2.36
N ILE A 93 12.71 -4.05 -3.68
CA ILE A 93 11.40 -3.97 -4.35
C ILE A 93 10.69 -5.33 -4.35
N ARG A 94 11.42 -6.45 -4.42
CA ARG A 94 10.80 -7.79 -4.36
C ARG A 94 10.13 -8.09 -3.02
N GLU A 95 10.60 -7.49 -1.94
CA GLU A 95 10.10 -7.71 -0.58
C GLU A 95 8.85 -6.92 -0.24
N VAL A 96 8.50 -5.88 -1.01
CA VAL A 96 7.30 -5.07 -0.76
C VAL A 96 6.08 -5.64 -1.48
N ASP A 97 4.89 -5.28 -1.01
CA ASP A 97 3.61 -5.79 -1.53
C ASP A 97 3.02 -4.87 -2.61
N ALA A 98 3.33 -3.58 -2.59
CA ALA A 98 2.93 -2.58 -3.58
C ALA A 98 4.06 -1.60 -3.87
N ILE A 99 3.96 -0.91 -5.00
CA ILE A 99 4.93 0.09 -5.44
C ILE A 99 4.26 1.47 -5.43
N VAL A 100 4.94 2.46 -4.87
CA VAL A 100 4.61 3.88 -5.02
C VAL A 100 5.73 4.51 -5.86
N GLU A 101 5.43 4.81 -7.10
CA GLU A 101 6.37 5.45 -8.01
C GLU A 101 6.21 6.97 -7.96
N VAL A 102 7.26 7.66 -7.50
CA VAL A 102 7.32 9.12 -7.44
C VAL A 102 7.76 9.66 -8.79
N VAL A 103 6.88 10.42 -9.42
CA VAL A 103 7.07 11.00 -10.75
C VAL A 103 7.13 12.52 -10.64
N ARG A 104 8.15 13.14 -11.22
CA ARG A 104 8.30 14.60 -11.23
C ARG A 104 7.33 15.23 -12.22
N CYS A 105 6.41 16.04 -11.70
CA CYS A 105 5.38 16.75 -12.47
C CYS A 105 5.43 18.28 -12.23
N PHE A 106 6.60 18.84 -11.95
CA PHE A 106 6.80 20.28 -11.70
C PHE A 106 8.07 20.80 -12.38
N GLU A 107 8.03 22.06 -12.79
CA GLU A 107 9.18 22.79 -13.34
C GLU A 107 9.91 23.52 -12.21
N ASN A 108 11.23 23.35 -12.13
CA ASN A 108 12.10 24.10 -11.21
C ASN A 108 13.48 24.18 -11.81
N GLY A 109 13.95 25.41 -12.11
CA GLY A 109 15.25 25.67 -12.73
C GLY A 109 16.45 25.35 -11.82
N ASP A 110 16.26 25.30 -10.50
CA ASP A 110 17.34 25.01 -9.53
C ASP A 110 17.55 23.52 -9.31
N ILE A 111 16.60 22.68 -9.75
CA ILE A 111 16.67 21.23 -9.61
C ILE A 111 16.96 20.61 -10.97
N ILE A 112 18.20 20.12 -11.13
CA ILE A 112 18.63 19.47 -12.38
C ILE A 112 17.84 18.16 -12.56
N HIS A 113 17.19 18.02 -13.72
CA HIS A 113 16.62 16.76 -14.14
C HIS A 113 17.69 15.86 -14.76
N VAL A 114 17.71 14.57 -14.41
CA VAL A 114 18.76 13.62 -14.87
C VAL A 114 18.77 13.52 -16.41
N GLU A 115 17.62 13.59 -17.04
CA GLU A 115 17.45 13.51 -18.50
C GLU A 115 17.25 14.90 -19.17
N GLY A 116 17.55 15.99 -18.45
CA GLY A 116 17.57 17.37 -18.97
C GLY A 116 16.21 18.07 -19.06
N GLN A 117 15.18 17.43 -19.60
CA GLN A 117 13.80 17.96 -19.71
C GLN A 117 12.82 17.13 -18.90
N ILE A 118 11.76 17.77 -18.40
CA ILE A 118 10.69 17.08 -17.65
C ILE A 118 9.81 16.35 -18.65
N ASP A 119 9.78 15.04 -18.52
CA ASP A 119 8.91 14.14 -19.27
C ASP A 119 8.51 12.98 -18.37
N PRO A 120 7.35 13.09 -17.69
CA PRO A 120 6.93 12.10 -16.71
C PRO A 120 6.69 10.71 -17.33
N ILE A 121 6.29 10.63 -18.59
CA ILE A 121 6.05 9.34 -19.25
C ILE A 121 7.37 8.62 -19.53
N ARG A 122 8.36 9.33 -20.06
CA ARG A 122 9.71 8.78 -20.24
C ARG A 122 10.30 8.31 -18.91
N ASP A 123 10.10 9.06 -17.83
CA ASP A 123 10.63 8.72 -16.51
C ASP A 123 10.00 7.42 -15.98
N ILE A 124 8.69 7.26 -16.13
CA ILE A 124 7.96 6.01 -15.82
C ILE A 124 8.45 4.85 -16.67
N GLU A 125 8.62 5.07 -17.98
CA GLU A 125 9.07 4.02 -18.91
C GLU A 125 10.50 3.55 -18.60
N ILE A 126 11.40 4.44 -18.18
CA ILE A 126 12.76 4.08 -17.74
C ILE A 126 12.68 3.11 -16.54
N ILE A 127 11.87 3.42 -15.54
CA ILE A 127 11.71 2.55 -14.36
C ILE A 127 11.07 1.21 -14.77
N ASN A 128 9.98 1.25 -15.52
CA ASN A 128 9.30 0.03 -15.95
C ASN A 128 10.22 -0.89 -16.79
N LEU A 129 11.08 -0.33 -17.62
CA LEU A 129 12.06 -1.10 -18.39
C LEU A 129 13.05 -1.84 -17.48
N GLU A 130 13.64 -1.16 -16.48
CA GLU A 130 14.57 -1.79 -15.55
C GLU A 130 13.90 -2.92 -14.74
N LEU A 131 12.66 -2.71 -14.31
CA LEU A 131 11.88 -3.72 -13.60
C LEU A 131 11.57 -4.91 -14.52
N ALA A 132 11.20 -4.65 -15.78
CA ALA A 132 10.90 -5.69 -16.77
C ALA A 132 12.13 -6.55 -17.09
N ILE A 133 13.31 -5.94 -17.27
CA ILE A 133 14.57 -6.67 -17.51
C ILE A 133 14.88 -7.60 -16.35
N SER A 134 14.73 -7.11 -15.10
CA SER A 134 14.96 -7.92 -13.91
C SER A 134 14.01 -9.11 -13.78
N ASP A 135 12.74 -8.93 -14.12
CA ASP A 135 11.76 -10.03 -14.10
C ASP A 135 11.98 -11.01 -15.27
N LEU A 136 12.33 -10.48 -16.44
CA LEU A 136 12.63 -11.30 -17.63
C LEU A 136 13.76 -12.29 -17.36
N GLU A 137 14.82 -11.85 -16.69
CA GLU A 137 15.93 -12.72 -16.29
C GLU A 137 15.46 -13.90 -15.43
N ILE A 138 14.60 -13.66 -14.42
CA ILE A 138 14.06 -14.72 -13.56
C ILE A 138 13.20 -15.68 -14.37
N VAL A 139 12.32 -15.15 -15.21
CA VAL A 139 11.39 -15.94 -16.03
C VAL A 139 12.18 -16.81 -17.01
N GLN A 140 13.15 -16.25 -17.73
CA GLN A 140 13.99 -16.98 -18.69
C GLN A 140 14.84 -18.06 -18.01
N ASN A 141 15.44 -17.74 -16.87
CA ASN A 141 16.21 -18.72 -16.09
C ASN A 141 15.35 -19.92 -15.66
N ARG A 142 14.08 -19.68 -15.29
CA ARG A 142 13.17 -20.76 -14.93
C ARG A 142 12.72 -21.56 -16.14
N ILE A 143 12.32 -20.91 -17.21
CA ILE A 143 11.97 -21.56 -18.47
C ILE A 143 13.11 -22.49 -18.95
N GLY A 144 14.35 -22.00 -18.95
CA GLY A 144 15.52 -22.80 -19.35
C GLY A 144 15.71 -24.08 -18.52
N LYS A 145 15.34 -24.05 -17.23
CA LYS A 145 15.42 -25.21 -16.34
C LYS A 145 14.32 -26.25 -16.57
N ILE A 146 13.10 -25.81 -16.94
CA ILE A 146 11.93 -26.69 -17.05
C ILE A 146 11.61 -27.11 -18.49
N ALA A 147 12.10 -26.40 -19.50
CA ALA A 147 11.72 -26.61 -20.92
C ALA A 147 11.84 -28.08 -21.35
N LYS A 148 13.03 -28.70 -21.15
CA LYS A 148 13.25 -30.11 -21.53
C LYS A 148 12.33 -31.08 -20.81
N LYS A 149 12.00 -30.79 -19.54
CA LYS A 149 11.09 -31.63 -18.75
C LYS A 149 9.65 -31.49 -19.26
N CYS A 150 9.23 -30.29 -19.61
CA CYS A 150 7.90 -30.01 -20.15
C CYS A 150 7.63 -30.66 -21.51
N GLU A 151 8.67 -30.90 -22.33
CA GLU A 151 8.53 -31.63 -23.59
C GLU A 151 8.17 -33.11 -23.38
N MET A 152 8.52 -33.69 -22.23
CA MET A 152 8.34 -35.11 -21.92
C MET A 152 7.23 -35.38 -20.91
N THR A 153 6.77 -34.38 -20.19
CA THR A 153 5.81 -34.53 -19.10
C THR A 153 4.37 -34.47 -19.61
N LYS A 154 3.48 -35.18 -18.88
CA LYS A 154 2.03 -35.03 -18.99
C LYS A 154 1.45 -34.40 -17.73
N ASP A 155 2.30 -33.93 -16.81
CA ASP A 155 1.87 -33.27 -15.59
C ASP A 155 1.26 -31.92 -15.92
N LYS A 156 0.01 -31.71 -15.52
CA LYS A 156 -0.75 -30.51 -15.83
C LYS A 156 -0.19 -29.27 -15.11
N GLY A 157 0.37 -29.42 -13.91
CA GLY A 157 0.95 -28.34 -13.15
C GLY A 157 2.23 -27.80 -13.80
N GLU A 158 3.11 -28.71 -14.28
CA GLU A 158 4.33 -28.34 -14.97
C GLU A 158 4.05 -27.68 -16.33
N LEU A 159 3.04 -28.16 -17.06
CA LEU A 159 2.62 -27.56 -18.33
C LEU A 159 1.99 -26.17 -18.11
N LEU A 160 1.20 -26.01 -17.05
CA LEU A 160 0.63 -24.70 -16.66
C LEU A 160 1.75 -23.72 -16.32
N GLU A 161 2.72 -24.15 -15.48
CA GLU A 161 3.88 -23.30 -15.12
C GLU A 161 4.61 -22.83 -16.37
N PHE A 162 4.93 -23.73 -17.28
CA PHE A 162 5.64 -23.39 -18.51
C PHE A 162 4.85 -22.43 -19.40
N ALA A 163 3.57 -22.68 -19.61
CA ALA A 163 2.71 -21.82 -20.41
C ALA A 163 2.57 -20.41 -19.81
N THR A 164 2.37 -20.33 -18.49
CA THR A 164 2.26 -19.06 -17.76
C THR A 164 3.57 -18.25 -17.82
N LEU A 165 4.73 -18.92 -17.64
CA LEU A 165 6.02 -18.24 -17.77
C LEU A 165 6.30 -17.79 -19.19
N LYS A 166 5.87 -18.53 -20.23
CA LYS A 166 5.99 -18.09 -21.63
C LYS A 166 5.13 -16.87 -21.94
N LYS A 167 3.93 -16.79 -21.38
CA LYS A 167 3.05 -15.60 -21.43
C LYS A 167 3.74 -14.38 -20.78
N CYS A 168 4.38 -14.58 -19.63
CA CYS A 168 5.17 -13.54 -18.97
C CYS A 168 6.38 -13.11 -19.80
N GLU A 169 7.15 -14.06 -20.33
CA GLU A 169 8.32 -13.78 -21.17
C GLU A 169 7.96 -12.91 -22.37
N ASP A 170 6.90 -13.27 -23.09
CA ASP A 170 6.43 -12.52 -24.26
C ASP A 170 6.07 -11.07 -23.91
N ALA A 171 5.31 -10.85 -22.84
CA ALA A 171 4.95 -9.51 -22.39
C ALA A 171 6.17 -8.67 -21.99
N LEU A 172 7.08 -9.26 -21.20
CA LEU A 172 8.27 -8.55 -20.71
C LEU A 172 9.25 -8.20 -21.85
N MET A 173 9.38 -9.07 -22.86
CA MET A 173 10.17 -8.78 -24.05
C MET A 173 9.62 -7.58 -24.88
N HIS A 174 8.32 -7.31 -24.77
CA HIS A 174 7.67 -6.15 -25.37
C HIS A 174 7.55 -4.96 -24.42
N ASN A 175 8.25 -4.99 -23.28
CA ASN A 175 8.19 -3.97 -22.22
C ASN A 175 6.78 -3.72 -21.70
N ILE A 176 5.95 -4.78 -21.64
CA ILE A 176 4.60 -4.74 -21.06
C ILE A 176 4.68 -5.25 -19.61
N PRO A 177 4.41 -4.41 -18.60
CA PRO A 177 4.37 -4.85 -17.21
C PRO A 177 3.31 -5.95 -17.00
N LEU A 178 3.64 -6.97 -16.20
CA LEU A 178 2.77 -8.13 -16.00
C LEU A 178 1.44 -7.78 -15.36
N ARG A 179 1.36 -6.68 -14.59
CA ARG A 179 0.12 -6.16 -14.02
C ARG A 179 -0.93 -5.71 -15.05
N ARG A 180 -0.54 -5.55 -16.33
CA ARG A 180 -1.48 -5.29 -17.45
C ARG A 180 -2.11 -6.54 -18.03
N LEU A 181 -1.61 -7.72 -17.66
CA LEU A 181 -2.12 -8.99 -18.12
C LEU A 181 -3.20 -9.52 -17.17
N GLU A 182 -4.16 -10.21 -17.76
CA GLU A 182 -5.12 -10.99 -16.99
C GLU A 182 -4.55 -12.38 -16.70
N PHE A 183 -4.54 -12.77 -15.42
CA PHE A 183 -4.15 -14.09 -14.95
C PHE A 183 -5.30 -14.73 -14.19
N ASP A 184 -5.53 -16.02 -14.40
CA ASP A 184 -6.44 -16.78 -13.56
C ASP A 184 -5.83 -17.13 -12.19
N LYS A 185 -6.63 -17.75 -11.31
CA LYS A 185 -6.17 -18.09 -9.96
C LYS A 185 -5.01 -19.09 -9.94
N ASP A 186 -5.02 -20.03 -10.86
CA ASP A 186 -3.99 -21.09 -10.93
C ASP A 186 -2.68 -20.51 -11.50
N GLU A 187 -2.76 -19.64 -12.51
CA GLU A 187 -1.62 -18.88 -13.03
C GLU A 187 -0.99 -18.00 -11.93
N LEU A 188 -1.80 -17.28 -11.14
CA LEU A 188 -1.30 -16.45 -10.02
C LEU A 188 -0.62 -17.29 -8.93
N LEU A 189 -1.14 -18.49 -8.63
CA LEU A 189 -0.50 -19.41 -7.69
C LEU A 189 0.87 -19.89 -8.20
N VAL A 190 0.99 -20.15 -9.49
CA VAL A 190 2.25 -20.50 -10.16
C VAL A 190 3.26 -19.34 -10.08
N LEU A 191 2.82 -18.09 -10.30
CA LEU A 191 3.70 -16.93 -10.31
C LEU A 191 4.14 -16.46 -8.91
N LYS A 192 3.38 -16.78 -7.88
CA LYS A 192 3.62 -16.32 -6.50
C LYS A 192 5.06 -16.54 -5.99
N PRO A 193 5.71 -17.72 -6.19
CA PRO A 193 7.07 -17.96 -5.69
C PRO A 193 8.15 -17.09 -6.36
N PHE A 194 7.88 -16.51 -7.54
CA PHE A 194 8.87 -15.74 -8.29
C PHE A 194 8.97 -14.29 -7.83
N CYS A 195 8.01 -13.80 -7.05
CA CYS A 195 7.96 -12.43 -6.55
C CYS A 195 8.23 -11.39 -7.66
N LEU A 196 7.58 -11.56 -8.81
CA LEU A 196 7.78 -10.70 -9.97
C LEU A 196 7.37 -9.26 -9.66
N ILE A 197 8.28 -8.32 -9.91
CA ILE A 197 8.10 -6.92 -9.53
C ILE A 197 7.03 -6.26 -10.40
N THR A 198 7.05 -6.54 -11.71
CA THR A 198 6.11 -5.97 -12.67
C THR A 198 4.68 -6.48 -12.53
N LEU A 199 4.46 -7.53 -11.72
CA LEU A 199 3.14 -8.05 -11.35
C LEU A 199 2.53 -7.31 -10.15
N LYS A 200 3.37 -6.62 -9.35
CA LYS A 200 2.90 -5.90 -8.16
C LYS A 200 2.01 -4.72 -8.54
N PRO A 201 0.97 -4.44 -7.73
CA PRO A 201 0.15 -3.25 -7.90
C PRO A 201 0.98 -1.98 -7.69
N ILE A 202 0.62 -0.91 -8.41
CA ILE A 202 1.36 0.35 -8.42
C ILE A 202 0.44 1.55 -8.25
N ILE A 203 0.96 2.57 -7.57
CA ILE A 203 0.40 3.94 -7.52
C ILE A 203 1.46 4.87 -8.10
N TYR A 204 1.04 5.76 -8.98
CA TYR A 204 1.85 6.88 -9.44
C TYR A 204 1.62 8.09 -8.52
N MET A 205 2.64 8.50 -7.78
CA MET A 205 2.62 9.73 -7.01
C MET A 205 3.19 10.87 -7.87
N ALA A 206 2.31 11.67 -8.44
CA ALA A 206 2.66 12.85 -9.22
C ALA A 206 3.10 13.97 -8.27
N ASN A 207 4.44 14.18 -8.15
CA ASN A 207 4.99 15.25 -7.33
C ASN A 207 4.93 16.57 -8.10
N VAL A 208 4.17 17.53 -7.56
CA VAL A 208 3.89 18.84 -8.16
C VAL A 208 4.39 19.98 -7.27
N ASN A 209 4.30 21.23 -7.74
CA ASN A 209 4.47 22.43 -6.91
C ASN A 209 3.25 22.66 -6.01
N GLU A 210 3.31 23.66 -5.13
CA GLU A 210 2.26 23.99 -4.16
C GLU A 210 0.95 24.42 -4.85
N ASP A 211 1.03 25.28 -5.85
CA ASP A 211 -0.15 25.78 -6.58
C ASP A 211 -0.91 24.65 -7.29
N ASP A 212 -0.17 23.77 -7.97
CA ASP A 212 -0.74 22.61 -8.66
C ASP A 212 -1.31 21.58 -7.67
N ALA A 213 -0.73 21.44 -6.46
CA ALA A 213 -1.27 20.58 -5.41
C ALA A 213 -2.63 21.07 -4.91
N ILE A 214 -2.82 22.38 -4.79
CA ILE A 214 -4.10 23.01 -4.43
C ILE A 214 -5.13 22.81 -5.54
N LEU A 215 -4.73 23.01 -6.81
CA LEU A 215 -5.58 22.77 -7.98
C LEU A 215 -5.91 21.30 -8.18
N GLY A 216 -5.02 20.41 -7.72
CA GLY A 216 -5.18 18.96 -7.84
C GLY A 216 -4.77 18.38 -9.22
N HIS A 217 -4.32 19.21 -10.17
CA HIS A 217 -3.87 18.75 -11.48
C HIS A 217 -2.99 19.80 -12.20
N ASN A 218 -2.22 19.34 -13.19
CA ASN A 218 -1.53 20.15 -14.19
C ASN A 218 -1.32 19.31 -15.47
N LYS A 219 -0.72 19.91 -16.51
CA LYS A 219 -0.46 19.24 -17.81
C LYS A 219 0.32 17.91 -17.66
N TYR A 220 1.22 17.79 -16.70
CA TYR A 220 2.03 16.60 -16.47
C TYR A 220 1.25 15.51 -15.73
N THR A 221 0.44 15.90 -14.75
CA THR A 221 -0.42 14.96 -14.02
C THR A 221 -1.49 14.36 -14.93
N ASP A 222 -1.98 15.12 -15.91
CA ASP A 222 -2.94 14.65 -16.92
C ASP A 222 -2.29 13.57 -17.80
N MET A 223 -1.04 13.77 -18.23
CA MET A 223 -0.27 12.77 -18.97
C MET A 223 -0.08 11.49 -18.14
N VAL A 224 0.30 11.62 -16.85
CA VAL A 224 0.47 10.47 -15.96
C VAL A 224 -0.86 9.74 -15.75
N SER A 225 -1.96 10.46 -15.63
CA SER A 225 -3.30 9.88 -15.46
C SER A 225 -3.75 9.08 -16.68
N GLU A 226 -3.48 9.60 -17.89
CA GLU A 226 -3.74 8.87 -19.12
C GLU A 226 -2.88 7.59 -19.23
N TYR A 227 -1.61 7.66 -18.82
CA TYR A 227 -0.73 6.49 -18.79
C TYR A 227 -1.22 5.44 -17.78
N ALA A 228 -1.51 5.87 -16.55
CA ALA A 228 -1.93 5.02 -15.45
C ALA A 228 -3.26 4.29 -15.74
N SER A 229 -4.17 4.93 -16.49
CA SER A 229 -5.45 4.33 -16.89
C SER A 229 -5.29 3.02 -17.68
N LYS A 230 -4.19 2.89 -18.46
CA LYS A 230 -3.85 1.68 -19.23
C LYS A 230 -3.45 0.49 -18.34
N GLU A 231 -3.14 0.75 -17.07
CA GLU A 231 -2.72 -0.24 -16.08
C GLU A 231 -3.74 -0.42 -14.96
N ASN A 232 -4.88 0.28 -15.00
CA ASN A 232 -5.83 0.41 -13.90
C ASN A 232 -5.15 0.91 -12.59
N ALA A 233 -4.08 1.71 -12.73
CA ALA A 233 -3.34 2.28 -11.61
C ALA A 233 -3.90 3.64 -11.21
N SER A 234 -3.82 3.95 -9.91
CA SER A 234 -4.22 5.26 -9.37
C SER A 234 -3.10 6.26 -9.49
N VAL A 235 -3.47 7.54 -9.66
CA VAL A 235 -2.55 8.69 -9.60
C VAL A 235 -2.93 9.55 -8.40
N ILE A 236 -1.94 9.85 -7.56
CA ILE A 236 -2.12 10.74 -6.40
C ILE A 236 -1.23 11.97 -6.59
N VAL A 237 -1.86 13.14 -6.62
CA VAL A 237 -1.16 14.42 -6.74
C VAL A 237 -0.72 14.89 -5.36
N VAL A 238 0.59 15.10 -5.18
CA VAL A 238 1.21 15.46 -3.90
C VAL A 238 2.29 16.52 -4.15
N CYS A 239 2.37 17.53 -3.30
CA CYS A 239 3.56 18.37 -3.22
C CYS A 239 4.44 17.89 -2.06
N ALA A 240 5.51 17.16 -2.38
CA ALA A 240 6.40 16.59 -1.36
C ALA A 240 7.04 17.67 -0.44
N LYS A 241 7.27 18.88 -0.97
CA LYS A 241 7.77 20.03 -0.18
C LYS A 241 6.74 20.46 0.85
N MET A 242 5.49 20.70 0.43
CA MET A 242 4.39 21.08 1.32
C MET A 242 4.15 20.01 2.41
N GLU A 243 4.19 18.73 2.05
CA GLU A 243 4.04 17.62 3.03
C GLU A 243 5.19 17.63 4.07
N SER A 244 6.41 17.97 3.65
CA SER A 244 7.55 18.09 4.58
C SER A 244 7.37 19.27 5.56
N GLU A 245 6.79 20.38 5.12
CA GLU A 245 6.47 21.53 5.96
C GLU A 245 5.30 21.23 6.91
N LEU A 246 4.23 20.60 6.40
CA LEU A 246 3.09 20.13 7.23
C LEU A 246 3.50 19.12 8.31
N ALA A 247 4.52 18.31 8.06
CA ALA A 247 5.03 17.35 9.03
C ALA A 247 5.81 18.01 10.21
N GLU A 248 6.15 19.29 10.11
CA GLU A 248 6.81 20.08 11.16
C GLU A 248 5.81 20.89 12.01
N MET A 249 4.56 21.03 11.55
CA MET A 249 3.50 21.75 12.24
C MET A 249 2.86 20.89 13.33
N ASN A 250 2.33 21.53 14.37
CA ASN A 250 1.42 20.87 15.29
C ASN A 250 0.04 20.63 14.63
N ASP A 251 -0.80 19.79 15.23
CA ASP A 251 -2.07 19.38 14.63
C ASP A 251 -3.06 20.53 14.42
N ASP A 252 -3.08 21.53 15.32
CA ASP A 252 -3.96 22.69 15.23
C ASP A 252 -3.54 23.61 14.08
N ASP A 253 -2.26 23.97 14.00
CA ASP A 253 -1.70 24.81 12.94
C ASP A 253 -1.85 24.12 11.57
N LYS A 254 -1.64 22.80 11.52
CA LYS A 254 -1.84 22.01 10.31
C LYS A 254 -3.29 22.02 9.84
N ALA A 255 -4.25 21.88 10.75
CA ALA A 255 -5.68 21.90 10.42
C ALA A 255 -6.11 23.28 9.91
N GLU A 256 -5.60 24.37 10.52
CA GLU A 256 -5.85 25.73 10.08
C GLU A 256 -5.26 25.99 8.68
N PHE A 257 -4.01 25.61 8.45
CA PHE A 257 -3.33 25.74 7.15
C PHE A 257 -4.08 25.02 6.03
N LEU A 258 -4.45 23.74 6.24
CA LEU A 258 -5.21 22.98 5.24
C LEU A 258 -6.57 23.62 4.93
N LYS A 259 -7.24 24.12 5.96
CA LYS A 259 -8.53 24.81 5.81
C LYS A 259 -8.40 26.12 5.02
N GLU A 260 -7.36 26.93 5.27
CA GLU A 260 -7.09 28.15 4.50
C GLU A 260 -6.80 27.85 3.03
N MET A 261 -6.09 26.75 2.74
CA MET A 261 -5.82 26.27 1.38
C MET A 261 -7.02 25.58 0.72
N GLY A 262 -8.13 25.36 1.43
CA GLY A 262 -9.31 24.66 0.91
C GLY A 262 -9.09 23.16 0.68
N ILE A 263 -8.09 22.56 1.36
CA ILE A 263 -7.72 21.14 1.25
C ILE A 263 -8.30 20.37 2.43
N SER A 264 -9.09 19.33 2.15
CA SER A 264 -9.71 18.50 3.21
C SER A 264 -8.74 17.49 3.83
N ASN A 265 -7.83 16.93 3.03
CA ASN A 265 -6.83 15.94 3.46
C ASN A 265 -5.50 16.27 2.81
N SER A 266 -4.39 16.09 3.53
CA SER A 266 -3.05 16.26 2.96
C SER A 266 -2.81 15.27 1.82
N GLY A 267 -1.85 15.57 0.95
CA GLY A 267 -1.47 14.66 -0.13
C GLY A 267 -0.91 13.34 0.40
N LEU A 268 -0.19 13.40 1.54
CA LEU A 268 0.32 12.21 2.22
C LEU A 268 -0.83 11.35 2.76
N ASP A 269 -1.88 11.93 3.35
CA ASP A 269 -3.04 11.17 3.81
C ASP A 269 -3.76 10.49 2.64
N LYS A 270 -3.93 11.19 1.51
CA LYS A 270 -4.48 10.60 0.27
C LYS A 270 -3.64 9.43 -0.22
N LEU A 271 -2.30 9.56 -0.19
CA LEU A 271 -1.39 8.48 -0.59
C LEU A 271 -1.49 7.27 0.35
N ILE A 272 -1.58 7.51 1.68
CA ILE A 272 -1.78 6.48 2.68
C ILE A 272 -3.07 5.70 2.41
N PHE A 273 -4.20 6.38 2.23
CA PHE A 273 -5.47 5.75 1.92
C PHE A 273 -5.46 4.96 0.60
N ALA A 274 -4.92 5.57 -0.47
CA ALA A 274 -4.85 4.91 -1.76
C ALA A 274 -3.98 3.64 -1.73
N THR A 275 -2.87 3.66 -0.99
CA THR A 275 -2.00 2.49 -0.83
C THR A 275 -2.68 1.42 0.02
N TYR A 276 -3.42 1.80 1.05
CA TYR A 276 -4.19 0.89 1.90
C TYR A 276 -5.27 0.16 1.09
N ASP A 277 -6.02 0.89 0.29
CA ASP A 277 -7.05 0.33 -0.61
C ASP A 277 -6.43 -0.56 -1.71
N LEU A 278 -5.33 -0.11 -2.33
CA LEU A 278 -4.61 -0.87 -3.36
C LEU A 278 -4.17 -2.26 -2.86
N LEU A 279 -3.75 -2.34 -1.60
CA LEU A 279 -3.37 -3.60 -0.95
C LEU A 279 -4.57 -4.46 -0.55
N GLY A 280 -5.80 -3.98 -0.78
CA GLY A 280 -7.04 -4.63 -0.38
C GLY A 280 -7.18 -4.74 1.13
N LEU A 281 -6.69 -3.74 1.87
CA LEU A 281 -6.76 -3.68 3.30
C LEU A 281 -8.04 -3.02 3.77
N GLN A 282 -8.54 -3.48 4.90
CA GLN A 282 -9.72 -2.97 5.59
C GLN A 282 -9.46 -2.92 7.08
N THR A 283 -10.30 -2.20 7.81
CA THR A 283 -10.13 -2.00 9.25
C THR A 283 -11.35 -2.53 10.00
N PHE A 284 -11.11 -3.33 11.04
CA PHE A 284 -12.10 -3.61 12.08
C PHE A 284 -11.64 -3.03 13.42
N PHE A 285 -12.56 -2.86 14.34
CA PHE A 285 -12.29 -2.23 15.63
C PHE A 285 -12.59 -3.15 16.80
N THR A 286 -11.82 -3.00 17.86
CA THR A 286 -12.17 -3.44 19.20
C THR A 286 -12.34 -2.20 20.06
N SER A 287 -13.38 -2.14 20.88
CA SER A 287 -13.70 -0.98 21.70
C SER A 287 -14.01 -1.37 23.13
N GLY A 288 -13.52 -0.58 24.07
CA GLY A 288 -13.71 -0.78 25.50
C GLY A 288 -13.13 0.38 26.31
N LYS A 289 -13.31 0.34 27.64
CA LYS A 289 -12.78 1.37 28.53
C LYS A 289 -11.26 1.34 28.68
N ASP A 290 -10.64 0.16 28.53
CA ASP A 290 -9.20 0.02 28.66
C ASP A 290 -8.50 0.42 27.33
N GLU A 291 -9.10 0.04 26.19
CA GLU A 291 -8.50 0.27 24.89
C GLU A 291 -9.57 0.37 23.79
N CYS A 292 -9.44 1.38 22.91
CA CYS A 292 -10.01 1.39 21.57
C CYS A 292 -8.90 1.18 20.55
N ARG A 293 -9.09 0.19 19.65
CA ARG A 293 -8.04 -0.15 18.70
C ARG A 293 -8.56 -0.48 17.32
N ALA A 294 -7.86 0.03 16.30
CA ALA A 294 -8.06 -0.30 14.92
C ALA A 294 -7.11 -1.45 14.51
N TRP A 295 -7.65 -2.44 13.78
CA TRP A 295 -6.94 -3.63 13.33
C TRP A 295 -7.03 -3.75 11.82
N THR A 296 -5.88 -3.87 11.15
CA THR A 296 -5.82 -4.09 9.71
C THR A 296 -6.09 -5.56 9.39
N PHE A 297 -6.96 -5.80 8.41
CA PHE A 297 -7.16 -7.12 7.83
C PHE A 297 -7.25 -7.04 6.31
N LYS A 298 -7.07 -8.17 5.62
CA LYS A 298 -7.21 -8.23 4.18
C LYS A 298 -8.65 -8.55 3.81
N LYS A 299 -9.20 -7.82 2.85
CA LYS A 299 -10.56 -8.05 2.32
C LYS A 299 -10.78 -9.53 1.98
N GLY A 300 -11.88 -10.08 2.45
CA GLY A 300 -12.24 -11.48 2.27
C GLY A 300 -11.76 -12.42 3.38
N MET A 301 -11.07 -11.93 4.41
CA MET A 301 -10.75 -12.73 5.59
C MET A 301 -11.99 -13.04 6.42
N LYS A 302 -12.03 -14.24 7.00
CA LYS A 302 -13.10 -14.69 7.90
C LYS A 302 -12.86 -14.26 9.35
N ALA A 303 -13.91 -14.23 10.15
CA ALA A 303 -13.86 -13.83 11.56
C ALA A 303 -12.78 -14.56 12.39
N PRO A 304 -12.56 -15.90 12.26
CA PRO A 304 -11.46 -16.56 12.97
C PRO A 304 -10.07 -16.08 12.56
N GLU A 305 -9.87 -15.76 11.27
CA GLU A 305 -8.60 -15.23 10.76
C GLU A 305 -8.33 -13.84 11.32
N CYS A 306 -9.37 -12.98 11.37
CA CYS A 306 -9.30 -11.66 11.99
C CYS A 306 -9.07 -11.73 13.51
N ALA A 307 -9.67 -12.69 14.20
CA ALA A 307 -9.36 -12.97 15.61
C ALA A 307 -7.89 -13.34 15.80
N GLY A 308 -7.30 -14.07 14.84
CA GLY A 308 -5.89 -14.43 14.80
C GLY A 308 -4.93 -13.25 14.68
N ILE A 309 -5.37 -12.14 14.09
CA ILE A 309 -4.59 -10.89 14.03
C ILE A 309 -4.37 -10.32 15.43
N ILE A 310 -5.35 -10.47 16.33
CA ILE A 310 -5.24 -10.04 17.72
C ILE A 310 -4.31 -10.98 18.49
N HIS A 311 -4.61 -12.27 18.44
CA HIS A 311 -3.79 -13.30 19.08
C HIS A 311 -4.08 -14.70 18.49
N SER A 312 -3.06 -15.53 18.34
CA SER A 312 -3.19 -16.90 17.81
C SER A 312 -4.18 -17.77 18.60
N ASP A 313 -4.30 -17.55 19.91
CA ASP A 313 -5.25 -18.28 20.77
C ASP A 313 -6.69 -17.92 20.44
N PHE A 314 -6.98 -16.66 20.05
CA PHE A 314 -8.31 -16.27 19.62
C PHE A 314 -8.75 -17.00 18.35
N GLN A 315 -7.82 -17.22 17.43
CA GLN A 315 -8.09 -18.01 16.23
C GLN A 315 -8.36 -19.48 16.56
N ARG A 316 -7.48 -20.10 17.38
CA ARG A 316 -7.60 -21.53 17.76
C ARG A 316 -8.86 -21.82 18.54
N GLY A 317 -9.15 -20.96 19.52
CA GLY A 317 -10.28 -21.11 20.43
C GLY A 317 -11.56 -20.42 19.94
N PHE A 318 -11.63 -19.94 18.70
CA PHE A 318 -12.75 -19.16 18.20
C PHE A 318 -14.09 -19.89 18.33
N ILE A 319 -15.05 -19.25 18.98
CA ILE A 319 -16.42 -19.76 19.15
C ILE A 319 -17.37 -18.95 18.26
N LYS A 320 -17.42 -17.64 18.43
CA LYS A 320 -18.28 -16.69 17.71
C LYS A 320 -17.76 -15.27 17.87
N ALA A 321 -18.24 -14.37 17.04
CA ALA A 321 -18.01 -12.94 17.15
C ALA A 321 -19.33 -12.19 17.41
N GLU A 322 -19.34 -11.29 18.37
CA GLU A 322 -20.41 -10.30 18.54
C GLU A 322 -19.99 -9.07 17.74
N ILE A 323 -20.81 -8.67 16.77
CA ILE A 323 -20.43 -7.65 15.79
C ILE A 323 -21.54 -6.61 15.70
N MET A 324 -21.14 -5.36 15.70
CA MET A 324 -21.97 -4.23 15.26
C MET A 324 -21.21 -3.44 14.20
N SER A 325 -21.92 -2.86 13.22
CA SER A 325 -21.28 -1.96 12.28
C SER A 325 -21.01 -0.60 12.93
N PHE A 326 -19.98 0.10 12.46
CA PHE A 326 -19.71 1.48 12.91
C PHE A 326 -20.93 2.40 12.66
N ASP A 327 -21.58 2.25 11.49
CA ASP A 327 -22.72 3.07 11.14
C ASP A 327 -23.92 2.84 12.08
N ASP A 328 -24.19 1.59 12.47
CA ASP A 328 -25.24 1.29 13.45
C ASP A 328 -24.93 1.88 14.82
N LEU A 329 -23.65 1.82 15.26
CA LEU A 329 -23.23 2.45 16.52
C LEU A 329 -23.37 3.96 16.45
N LYS A 330 -22.98 4.58 15.36
CA LYS A 330 -23.09 6.03 15.15
C LYS A 330 -24.55 6.50 15.14
N GLU A 331 -25.44 5.75 14.48
CA GLU A 331 -26.89 6.04 14.45
C GLU A 331 -27.53 5.90 15.82
N CYS A 332 -27.25 4.81 16.54
CA CYS A 332 -27.84 4.51 17.84
C CYS A 332 -27.19 5.32 19.00
N GLY A 333 -25.94 5.74 18.85
CA GLY A 333 -25.18 6.52 19.82
C GLY A 333 -24.66 5.73 21.03
N SER A 334 -24.96 4.44 21.17
CA SER A 334 -24.38 3.57 22.20
C SER A 334 -24.59 2.09 21.87
N GLU A 335 -23.67 1.23 22.37
CA GLU A 335 -23.76 -0.22 22.22
C GLU A 335 -25.06 -0.81 22.80
N LEU A 336 -25.55 -0.27 23.92
CA LEU A 336 -26.81 -0.70 24.53
C LEU A 336 -27.99 -0.51 23.55
N LYS A 337 -28.07 0.66 22.94
CA LYS A 337 -29.14 0.98 21.98
C LYS A 337 -29.01 0.16 20.68
N VAL A 338 -27.78 -0.18 20.25
CA VAL A 338 -27.58 -1.12 19.12
C VAL A 338 -28.15 -2.50 19.45
N LYS A 339 -27.93 -2.99 20.69
CA LYS A 339 -28.52 -4.26 21.18
C LYS A 339 -30.05 -4.19 21.27
N GLU A 340 -30.60 -3.12 21.81
CA GLU A 340 -32.05 -2.88 21.92
C GLU A 340 -32.72 -2.79 20.54
N ALA A 341 -32.02 -2.20 19.56
CA ALA A 341 -32.48 -2.12 18.18
C ALA A 341 -32.33 -3.45 17.38
N GLY A 342 -31.76 -4.50 18.00
CA GLY A 342 -31.54 -5.79 17.36
C GLY A 342 -30.46 -5.78 16.27
N LYS A 343 -29.61 -4.75 16.22
CA LYS A 343 -28.54 -4.57 15.23
C LYS A 343 -27.23 -5.24 15.64
N MET A 344 -27.10 -5.73 16.87
CA MET A 344 -25.97 -6.55 17.31
C MET A 344 -26.10 -7.95 16.74
N ARG A 345 -25.13 -8.39 15.96
CA ARG A 345 -25.10 -9.68 15.28
C ARG A 345 -24.20 -10.67 16.01
N LEU A 346 -24.60 -11.95 15.98
CA LEU A 346 -23.77 -13.06 16.44
C LEU A 346 -23.33 -13.86 15.23
N GLU A 347 -22.04 -13.78 14.91
CA GLU A 347 -21.49 -14.35 13.68
C GLU A 347 -20.58 -15.55 13.98
N GLY A 348 -20.64 -16.54 13.09
CA GLY A 348 -19.86 -17.77 13.18
C GLY A 348 -18.57 -17.74 12.36
N LYS A 349 -17.96 -18.93 12.19
CA LYS A 349 -16.63 -19.10 11.55
C LYS A 349 -16.59 -18.69 10.08
N GLU A 350 -17.75 -18.74 9.38
CA GLU A 350 -17.81 -18.43 7.95
C GLU A 350 -18.08 -16.94 7.65
N TYR A 351 -18.26 -16.12 8.69
CA TYR A 351 -18.50 -14.70 8.50
C TYR A 351 -17.30 -14.03 7.85
N LEU A 352 -17.54 -13.33 6.74
CA LEU A 352 -16.56 -12.49 6.08
C LEU A 352 -16.55 -11.12 6.75
N MET A 353 -15.44 -10.77 7.41
CA MET A 353 -15.28 -9.50 8.09
C MET A 353 -15.50 -8.33 7.14
N GLN A 354 -16.19 -7.29 7.60
CA GLN A 354 -16.47 -6.08 6.84
C GLN A 354 -15.64 -4.90 7.37
N ASP A 355 -15.34 -3.95 6.50
CA ASP A 355 -14.72 -2.70 6.90
C ASP A 355 -15.64 -1.92 7.83
N GLY A 356 -15.12 -1.47 8.98
CA GLY A 356 -15.90 -0.76 10.00
C GLY A 356 -16.64 -1.66 10.99
N ASP A 357 -16.48 -2.99 10.93
CA ASP A 357 -17.02 -3.86 11.97
C ASP A 357 -16.36 -3.56 13.33
N ILE A 358 -17.17 -3.41 14.37
CA ILE A 358 -16.73 -3.33 15.76
C ILE A 358 -17.03 -4.69 16.39
N VAL A 359 -15.98 -5.36 16.91
CA VAL A 359 -16.04 -6.79 17.19
C VAL A 359 -15.62 -7.12 18.61
N TYR A 360 -16.38 -8.04 19.23
CA TYR A 360 -15.97 -8.74 20.43
C TYR A 360 -15.89 -10.25 20.15
N PHE A 361 -14.68 -10.80 20.14
CA PHE A 361 -14.47 -12.23 19.89
C PHE A 361 -14.69 -13.07 21.14
N ARG A 362 -15.53 -14.10 21.05
CA ARG A 362 -15.72 -15.14 22.07
C ARG A 362 -14.86 -16.34 21.70
N PHE A 363 -13.96 -16.70 22.60
CA PHE A 363 -13.04 -17.83 22.39
C PHE A 363 -12.89 -18.61 23.69
N ASN A 364 -12.43 -19.87 23.57
CA ASN A 364 -12.07 -20.73 24.68
C ASN A 364 -10.78 -21.46 24.33
N VAL A 365 -9.77 -21.37 25.21
CA VAL A 365 -8.44 -21.96 25.04
C VAL A 365 -8.20 -22.92 26.18
#